data_0522d063dfb5153565d862d76f6dedf6
#
_entry.id   0522d063dfb5153565d862d76f6dedf6
#
_cell.length_a   1.000
_cell.length_b   1.000
_cell.length_c   1.000
_cell.angle_alpha   90.00
_cell.angle_beta   90.00
_cell.angle_gamma   90.00
#
_symmetry.space_group_name_H-M   'P 1'
#
loop_
_entity.id
_entity.type
_entity.pdbx_description
1 polymer ?
#
loop_
_entity_poly.entity_id
_entity_poly.type
_entity_poly.pdbx_seq_one_letter_code
_entity_poly.pdbx_strand_id
1 'polypeptide(L)'
;MPPQRAGAAGVAHVVLENGGAATWRSRGADGLQLSYHWLDRHRNAIVWDGPRTPFPRPVAPGETVAVDVRLVAPRPPGRYVLRFDLVEEHRFWLSEIGVQMLELEVDVEPGIAERRLAVVVHGAPDQRTAAALAAQEEPLVADAPAATAHLVAGAEPAADWSRLLLDAHAEGWDAVGPALVPAGGPFERRRAARRLAPWAPGGRNPRLDRPLLLPSLVAGLEPVTHDRLPAYAGDGLFEGRALVRLPMRSGRRRS
;
A
#
# COMPACT_ATOMS: atom_id res chain seq x y z
N MET A 1 -6.35 22.50 1.96
CA MET A 1 -6.53 21.11 1.50
C MET A 1 -6.85 20.28 2.73
N PRO A 2 -7.77 19.33 2.71
CA PRO A 2 -8.00 18.44 3.86
C PRO A 2 -6.73 17.64 4.12
N PRO A 3 -6.51 17.17 5.37
CA PRO A 3 -5.35 16.35 5.71
C PRO A 3 -5.31 15.11 4.81
N GLN A 4 -4.12 14.83 4.27
CA GLN A 4 -3.90 13.67 3.41
C GLN A 4 -3.33 12.53 4.25
N ARG A 5 -3.88 11.32 4.09
CA ARG A 5 -3.29 10.12 4.72
C ARG A 5 -2.36 9.42 3.74
N ALA A 6 -1.25 8.91 4.25
CA ALA A 6 -0.26 8.17 3.44
C ALA A 6 -0.95 7.07 2.61
N GLY A 7 -0.64 7.01 1.32
CA GLY A 7 -1.21 6.07 0.37
C GLY A 7 -2.65 6.37 -0.08
N ALA A 8 -3.37 7.26 0.60
CA ALA A 8 -4.77 7.53 0.27
C ALA A 8 -4.93 8.30 -1.05
N ALA A 9 -5.97 7.93 -1.80
CA ALA A 9 -6.39 8.68 -2.97
C ALA A 9 -7.30 9.85 -2.56
N GLY A 10 -7.15 10.98 -3.24
CA GLY A 10 -7.96 12.17 -3.06
C GLY A 10 -8.19 12.90 -4.38
N VAL A 11 -8.92 14.02 -4.31
CA VAL A 11 -9.14 14.91 -5.47
C VAL A 11 -8.76 16.32 -5.07
N ALA A 12 -7.97 16.99 -5.90
CA ALA A 12 -7.70 18.41 -5.80
C ALA A 12 -8.41 19.17 -6.92
N HIS A 13 -9.11 20.25 -6.55
CA HIS A 13 -9.68 21.20 -7.52
C HIS A 13 -8.63 22.27 -7.86
N VAL A 14 -8.16 22.25 -9.09
CA VAL A 14 -7.10 23.16 -9.55
C VAL A 14 -7.68 24.10 -10.60
N VAL A 15 -7.47 25.39 -10.42
CA VAL A 15 -7.81 26.42 -11.41
C VAL A 15 -6.51 26.90 -12.05
N LEU A 16 -6.46 26.83 -13.36
CA LEU A 16 -5.30 27.24 -14.17
C LEU A 16 -5.70 28.34 -15.11
N GLU A 17 -4.80 29.29 -15.33
CA GLU A 17 -4.91 30.33 -16.35
C GLU A 17 -3.86 30.12 -17.43
N ASN A 18 -4.25 30.17 -18.68
CA ASN A 18 -3.34 30.14 -19.81
C ASN A 18 -2.70 31.48 -20.04
N GLY A 19 -1.59 31.77 -19.37
CA GLY A 19 -0.79 32.99 -19.57
C GLY A 19 0.09 32.99 -20.82
N GLY A 20 0.08 31.89 -21.61
CA GLY A 20 0.88 31.75 -22.83
C GLY A 20 0.23 32.33 -24.08
N ALA A 21 0.93 32.20 -25.22
CA ALA A 21 0.45 32.66 -26.52
C ALA A 21 -0.30 31.59 -27.33
N ALA A 22 -0.19 30.30 -26.92
CA ALA A 22 -0.79 29.17 -27.63
C ALA A 22 -1.98 28.59 -26.87
N THR A 23 -2.96 28.07 -27.59
CA THR A 23 -4.10 27.36 -26.98
C THR A 23 -3.66 26.03 -26.45
N TRP A 24 -3.92 25.76 -25.16
CA TRP A 24 -3.68 24.45 -24.55
C TRP A 24 -4.71 23.44 -25.05
N ARG A 25 -4.22 22.25 -25.41
CA ARG A 25 -5.07 21.15 -25.90
C ARG A 25 -4.55 19.82 -25.38
N SER A 26 -5.44 19.05 -24.77
CA SER A 26 -5.23 17.63 -24.53
C SER A 26 -5.80 16.83 -25.70
N ARG A 27 -5.09 15.81 -26.16
CA ARG A 27 -5.48 14.97 -27.32
C ARG A 27 -5.40 13.50 -26.94
N GLY A 28 -6.35 13.05 -26.10
CA GLY A 28 -6.27 11.69 -25.52
C GLY A 28 -5.03 11.56 -24.65
N ALA A 29 -4.12 10.64 -25.03
CA ALA A 29 -2.83 10.43 -24.36
C ALA A 29 -1.76 11.46 -24.77
N ASP A 30 -2.01 12.27 -25.82
CA ASP A 30 -1.06 13.25 -26.35
C ASP A 30 -1.46 14.68 -25.98
N GLY A 31 -0.54 15.62 -26.23
CA GLY A 31 -0.71 17.04 -26.00
C GLY A 31 -0.46 17.43 -24.55
N LEU A 32 -0.90 18.64 -24.20
CA LEU A 32 -0.67 19.22 -22.87
C LEU A 32 -1.65 18.65 -21.85
N GLN A 33 -1.14 18.16 -20.73
CA GLN A 33 -1.94 17.59 -19.64
C GLN A 33 -1.47 18.12 -18.28
N LEU A 34 -2.39 18.22 -17.33
CA LEU A 34 -2.07 18.53 -15.95
C LEU A 34 -1.65 17.24 -15.22
N SER A 35 -0.62 17.35 -14.41
CA SER A 35 -0.15 16.30 -13.52
C SER A 35 0.39 16.89 -12.23
N TYR A 36 1.08 16.10 -11.42
CA TYR A 36 1.70 16.54 -10.19
C TYR A 36 2.96 15.76 -9.85
N HIS A 37 3.77 16.36 -8.99
CA HIS A 37 4.92 15.74 -8.35
C HIS A 37 4.78 15.83 -6.83
N TRP A 38 5.23 14.79 -6.13
CA TRP A 38 5.50 14.88 -4.72
C TRP A 38 7.00 15.00 -4.49
N LEU A 39 7.40 16.02 -3.75
CA LEU A 39 8.80 16.30 -3.44
C LEU A 39 9.00 16.26 -1.93
N ASP A 40 10.22 15.93 -1.49
CA ASP A 40 10.58 16.10 -0.10
C ASP A 40 10.84 17.59 0.24
N ARG A 41 11.15 17.88 1.49
CA ARG A 41 11.49 19.25 1.95
C ARG A 41 12.72 19.85 1.25
N HIS A 42 13.58 19.04 0.65
CA HIS A 42 14.75 19.45 -0.11
C HIS A 42 14.50 19.52 -1.62
N ARG A 43 13.26 19.38 -2.04
CA ARG A 43 12.83 19.36 -3.45
C ARG A 43 13.30 18.13 -4.23
N ASN A 44 13.75 17.05 -3.56
CA ASN A 44 13.99 15.79 -4.23
C ASN A 44 12.67 15.10 -4.57
N ALA A 45 12.58 14.53 -5.76
CA ALA A 45 11.39 13.83 -6.20
C ALA A 45 11.16 12.54 -5.41
N ILE A 46 9.98 12.45 -4.78
CA ILE A 46 9.45 11.21 -4.17
C ILE A 46 8.52 10.51 -5.17
N VAL A 47 7.63 11.27 -5.81
CA VAL A 47 6.84 10.83 -6.95
C VAL A 47 7.01 11.90 -8.03
N TRP A 48 7.75 11.56 -9.09
CA TRP A 48 7.97 12.50 -10.19
C TRP A 48 6.81 12.51 -11.17
N ASP A 49 6.17 11.38 -11.39
CA ASP A 49 5.26 11.16 -12.50
C ASP A 49 3.85 10.79 -12.01
N GLY A 50 3.09 11.79 -11.59
CA GLY A 50 1.69 11.63 -11.19
C GLY A 50 0.78 11.28 -12.38
N PRO A 51 -0.44 10.74 -12.13
CA PRO A 51 -1.43 10.51 -13.17
C PRO A 51 -1.74 11.76 -14.01
N ARG A 52 -1.95 11.55 -15.29
CA ARG A 52 -2.33 12.61 -16.24
C ARG A 52 -3.80 12.96 -16.09
N THR A 53 -4.08 14.27 -16.16
CA THR A 53 -5.44 14.79 -16.17
C THR A 53 -5.60 15.69 -17.39
N PRO A 54 -6.40 15.27 -18.39
CA PRO A 54 -6.63 16.08 -19.59
C PRO A 54 -7.51 17.28 -19.28
N PHE A 55 -7.33 18.35 -20.01
CA PHE A 55 -8.25 19.49 -19.98
C PHE A 55 -9.61 19.10 -20.56
N PRO A 56 -10.72 19.52 -19.95
CA PRO A 56 -12.08 19.20 -20.43
C PRO A 56 -12.42 19.88 -21.76
N ARG A 57 -11.69 20.94 -22.10
CA ARG A 57 -11.82 21.72 -23.35
C ARG A 57 -10.48 22.36 -23.72
N PRO A 58 -10.31 22.80 -24.97
CA PRO A 58 -9.20 23.69 -25.30
C PRO A 58 -9.28 24.99 -24.46
N VAL A 59 -8.10 25.49 -24.05
CA VAL A 59 -7.96 26.70 -23.22
C VAL A 59 -7.17 27.75 -24.00
N ALA A 60 -7.83 28.77 -24.49
CA ALA A 60 -7.20 29.84 -25.25
C ALA A 60 -6.31 30.73 -24.35
N PRO A 61 -5.37 31.50 -24.93
CA PRO A 61 -4.64 32.53 -24.19
C PRO A 61 -5.55 33.45 -23.38
N GLY A 62 -5.23 33.68 -22.11
CA GLY A 62 -5.99 34.46 -21.16
C GLY A 62 -7.22 33.76 -20.57
N GLU A 63 -7.56 32.57 -21.01
CA GLU A 63 -8.66 31.80 -20.39
C GLU A 63 -8.25 31.03 -19.18
N THR A 64 -9.21 30.84 -18.27
CA THR A 64 -9.08 29.93 -17.10
C THR A 64 -9.82 28.63 -17.33
N VAL A 65 -9.33 27.55 -16.67
CA VAL A 65 -9.95 26.23 -16.62
C VAL A 65 -9.86 25.66 -15.23
N ALA A 66 -10.95 25.06 -14.75
CA ALA A 66 -10.96 24.28 -13.53
C ALA A 66 -10.82 22.78 -13.88
N VAL A 67 -9.98 22.08 -13.15
CA VAL A 67 -9.66 20.66 -13.38
C VAL A 67 -9.64 19.93 -12.05
N ASP A 68 -10.30 18.79 -12.01
CA ASP A 68 -10.27 17.86 -10.87
C ASP A 68 -9.13 16.86 -11.05
N VAL A 69 -8.10 16.97 -10.22
CA VAL A 69 -6.91 16.14 -10.27
C VAL A 69 -7.01 15.04 -9.24
N ARG A 70 -6.97 13.80 -9.68
CA ARG A 70 -6.84 12.65 -8.77
C ARG A 70 -5.41 12.58 -8.23
N LEU A 71 -5.30 12.68 -6.91
CA LEU A 71 -4.03 12.59 -6.18
C LEU A 71 -3.94 11.26 -5.46
N VAL A 72 -2.70 10.76 -5.32
CA VAL A 72 -2.37 9.71 -4.35
C VAL A 72 -1.28 10.27 -3.44
N ALA A 73 -1.55 10.29 -2.13
CA ALA A 73 -0.59 10.80 -1.17
C ALA A 73 0.65 9.88 -1.08
N PRO A 74 1.86 10.43 -0.91
CA PRO A 74 3.08 9.65 -0.85
C PRO A 74 3.16 8.81 0.44
N ARG A 75 4.13 7.88 0.46
CA ARG A 75 4.54 7.08 1.61
C ARG A 75 6.02 7.33 1.89
N PRO A 76 6.45 7.23 3.17
CA PRO A 76 5.67 7.14 4.42
C PRO A 76 4.97 8.46 4.78
N PRO A 77 4.22 8.54 5.92
CA PRO A 77 3.72 9.81 6.42
C PRO A 77 4.85 10.79 6.72
N GLY A 78 4.59 12.08 6.53
CA GLY A 78 5.61 13.11 6.69
C GLY A 78 5.23 14.43 6.02
N ARG A 79 6.17 15.34 5.96
CA ARG A 79 6.00 16.65 5.33
C ARG A 79 6.55 16.63 3.91
N TYR A 80 5.73 17.02 2.94
CA TYR A 80 6.01 17.02 1.51
C TYR A 80 5.63 18.33 0.85
N VAL A 81 6.12 18.51 -0.37
CA VAL A 81 5.66 19.56 -1.28
C VAL A 81 4.92 18.90 -2.44
N LEU A 82 3.66 19.29 -2.61
CA LEU A 82 2.87 18.95 -3.80
C LEU A 82 3.07 20.06 -4.82
N ARG A 83 3.63 19.71 -5.98
CA ARG A 83 3.78 20.60 -7.13
C ARG A 83 2.84 20.14 -8.22
N PHE A 84 1.94 21.02 -8.65
CA PHE A 84 1.19 20.79 -9.88
C PHE A 84 2.03 21.25 -11.07
N ASP A 85 2.03 20.47 -12.14
CA ASP A 85 2.82 20.75 -13.32
C ASP A 85 2.06 20.39 -14.59
N LEU A 86 2.42 20.99 -15.70
CA LEU A 86 1.92 20.69 -17.01
C LEU A 86 2.96 19.93 -17.81
N VAL A 87 2.55 18.85 -18.45
CA VAL A 87 3.42 18.05 -19.30
C VAL A 87 2.92 18.08 -20.76
N GLU A 88 3.80 18.41 -21.67
CA GLU A 88 3.63 18.09 -23.08
C GLU A 88 4.15 16.67 -23.29
N GLU A 89 3.26 15.71 -23.50
CA GLU A 89 3.62 14.31 -23.53
C GLU A 89 4.74 14.02 -24.54
N HIS A 90 5.68 13.16 -24.10
CA HIS A 90 6.87 12.76 -24.84
C HIS A 90 7.88 13.90 -25.15
N ARG A 91 7.73 15.07 -24.53
CA ARG A 91 8.58 16.24 -24.81
C ARG A 91 9.23 16.81 -23.56
N PHE A 92 8.48 17.43 -22.68
CA PHE A 92 9.00 18.12 -21.49
C PHE A 92 7.89 18.44 -20.49
N TRP A 93 8.31 18.71 -19.26
CA TRP A 93 7.51 19.35 -18.23
C TRP A 93 7.68 20.86 -18.32
N LEU A 94 6.62 21.64 -18.11
CA LEU A 94 6.73 23.09 -18.22
C LEU A 94 7.65 23.68 -17.14
N SER A 95 7.71 23.07 -15.96
CA SER A 95 8.68 23.47 -14.92
C SER A 95 10.15 23.35 -15.38
N GLU A 96 10.48 22.40 -16.24
CA GLU A 96 11.84 22.18 -16.76
C GLU A 96 12.27 23.28 -17.75
N ILE A 97 11.31 23.97 -18.34
CA ILE A 97 11.57 25.10 -19.25
C ILE A 97 11.35 26.46 -18.58
N GLY A 98 11.31 26.49 -17.23
CA GLY A 98 11.29 27.71 -16.45
C GLY A 98 9.91 28.31 -16.15
N VAL A 99 8.82 27.58 -16.42
CA VAL A 99 7.49 28.02 -16.02
C VAL A 99 7.33 27.80 -14.52
N GLN A 100 6.89 28.82 -13.79
CA GLN A 100 6.67 28.73 -12.36
C GLN A 100 5.38 27.98 -12.07
N MET A 101 5.47 26.92 -11.29
CA MET A 101 4.37 26.03 -10.94
C MET A 101 3.84 26.30 -9.52
N LEU A 102 2.57 25.93 -9.29
CA LEU A 102 1.97 25.97 -7.97
C LEU A 102 2.58 24.88 -7.09
N GLU A 103 3.13 25.29 -5.93
CA GLU A 103 3.63 24.40 -4.89
C GLU A 103 2.88 24.62 -3.59
N LEU A 104 2.55 23.53 -2.92
CA LEU A 104 1.87 23.50 -1.63
C LEU A 104 2.63 22.62 -0.65
N GLU A 105 2.91 23.13 0.54
CA GLU A 105 3.38 22.27 1.64
C GLU A 105 2.20 21.46 2.18
N VAL A 106 2.41 20.17 2.34
CA VAL A 106 1.37 19.21 2.76
C VAL A 106 1.94 18.31 3.83
N ASP A 107 1.26 18.28 4.98
CA ASP A 107 1.50 17.27 6.00
C ASP A 107 0.67 16.01 5.65
N VAL A 108 1.37 14.90 5.44
CA VAL A 108 0.76 13.60 5.18
C VAL A 108 0.72 12.83 6.50
N GLU A 109 -0.49 12.56 6.96
CA GLU A 109 -0.76 11.82 8.19
C GLU A 109 -0.54 10.31 8.01
N PRO A 110 -0.41 9.53 9.12
CA PRO A 110 -0.40 8.08 9.05
C PRO A 110 -1.63 7.52 8.31
N GLY A 111 -1.45 6.45 7.55
CA GLY A 111 -2.49 5.79 6.77
C GLY A 111 -3.67 5.31 7.63
N ILE A 112 -3.40 4.92 8.88
CA ILE A 112 -4.41 4.58 9.90
C ILE A 112 -4.41 5.63 11.01
N ALA A 113 -5.60 6.00 11.49
CA ALA A 113 -5.76 7.00 12.56
C ALA A 113 -5.38 6.43 13.93
N GLU A 114 -5.68 5.17 14.16
CA GLU A 114 -5.48 4.48 15.43
C GLU A 114 -4.80 3.14 15.19
N ARG A 115 -3.97 2.73 16.16
CA ARG A 115 -3.26 1.43 16.10
C ARG A 115 -4.16 0.36 16.72
N ARG A 116 -5.09 -0.16 15.90
CA ARG A 116 -6.09 -1.15 16.31
C ARG A 116 -6.12 -2.29 15.31
N LEU A 117 -5.62 -3.46 15.71
CA LEU A 117 -5.59 -4.68 14.91
C LEU A 117 -6.59 -5.69 15.44
N ALA A 118 -7.51 -6.13 14.59
CA ALA A 118 -8.31 -7.33 14.83
C ALA A 118 -7.67 -8.56 14.18
N VAL A 119 -7.94 -9.74 14.73
CA VAL A 119 -7.47 -11.00 14.16
C VAL A 119 -8.63 -11.96 13.99
N VAL A 120 -8.80 -12.46 12.76
CA VAL A 120 -9.72 -13.52 12.41
C VAL A 120 -8.95 -14.83 12.29
N VAL A 121 -9.23 -15.80 13.15
CA VAL A 121 -8.61 -17.13 13.10
C VAL A 121 -9.52 -18.08 12.35
N HIS A 122 -9.01 -18.64 11.25
CA HIS A 122 -9.72 -19.62 10.44
C HIS A 122 -9.40 -21.05 10.87
N GLY A 123 -10.44 -21.81 11.21
CA GLY A 123 -10.35 -23.20 11.66
C GLY A 123 -10.79 -23.38 13.11
N ALA A 124 -10.54 -24.60 13.64
CA ALA A 124 -10.87 -24.89 15.03
C ALA A 124 -9.95 -24.13 16.00
N PRO A 125 -10.45 -23.71 17.16
CA PRO A 125 -9.62 -23.07 18.18
C PRO A 125 -8.36 -23.87 18.49
N ASP A 126 -7.21 -23.18 18.54
CA ASP A 126 -5.90 -23.76 18.81
C ASP A 126 -5.19 -22.99 19.92
N GLN A 127 -4.70 -23.71 20.91
CA GLN A 127 -4.08 -23.14 22.11
C GLN A 127 -2.77 -22.38 21.80
N ARG A 128 -2.02 -22.83 20.79
CA ARG A 128 -0.75 -22.19 20.39
C ARG A 128 -1.01 -20.85 19.75
N THR A 129 -1.99 -20.82 18.83
CA THR A 129 -2.43 -19.55 18.21
C THR A 129 -2.94 -18.59 19.28
N ALA A 130 -3.76 -19.05 20.22
CA ALA A 130 -4.29 -18.21 21.30
C ALA A 130 -3.16 -17.66 22.18
N ALA A 131 -2.19 -18.48 22.56
CA ALA A 131 -1.03 -18.05 23.35
C ALA A 131 -0.16 -17.03 22.58
N ALA A 132 0.09 -17.26 21.29
CA ALA A 132 0.87 -16.35 20.47
C ALA A 132 0.15 -15.00 20.26
N LEU A 133 -1.17 -15.01 20.14
CA LEU A 133 -1.97 -13.77 20.06
C LEU A 133 -2.00 -13.00 21.38
N ALA A 134 -2.06 -13.69 22.51
CA ALA A 134 -1.99 -13.06 23.83
C ALA A 134 -0.62 -12.42 24.15
N ALA A 135 0.44 -12.86 23.44
CA ALA A 135 1.80 -12.35 23.61
C ALA A 135 2.18 -11.21 22.64
N GLN A 136 1.21 -10.64 21.91
CA GLN A 136 1.51 -9.59 20.95
C GLN A 136 1.90 -8.27 21.65
N GLU A 137 2.86 -7.54 21.06
CA GLU A 137 3.32 -6.24 21.57
C GLU A 137 2.22 -5.17 21.48
N GLU A 138 1.44 -5.18 20.41
CA GLU A 138 0.27 -4.27 20.27
C GLU A 138 -1.01 -5.02 20.67
N PRO A 139 -1.89 -4.38 21.45
CA PRO A 139 -3.11 -5.01 21.89
C PRO A 139 -4.05 -5.28 20.72
N LEU A 140 -4.59 -6.50 20.68
CA LEU A 140 -5.58 -6.87 19.70
C LEU A 140 -6.98 -6.41 20.17
N VAL A 141 -7.82 -6.01 19.20
CA VAL A 141 -9.17 -5.51 19.46
C VAL A 141 -10.21 -6.39 18.77
N ALA A 142 -11.40 -6.47 19.37
CA ALA A 142 -12.54 -7.14 18.74
C ALA A 142 -13.34 -6.17 17.86
N ASP A 143 -13.47 -4.92 18.31
CA ASP A 143 -14.34 -3.92 17.70
C ASP A 143 -13.55 -2.77 17.06
N ALA A 144 -14.13 -2.21 15.99
CA ALA A 144 -13.62 -1.03 15.28
C ALA A 144 -12.11 -1.10 14.97
N PRO A 145 -11.61 -2.15 14.30
CA PRO A 145 -10.22 -2.27 13.94
C PRO A 145 -9.85 -1.26 12.85
N ALA A 146 -8.62 -0.74 12.90
CA ALA A 146 -8.04 0.00 11.79
C ALA A 146 -7.54 -0.95 10.69
N ALA A 147 -7.16 -2.18 11.08
CA ALA A 147 -6.77 -3.25 10.17
C ALA A 147 -7.25 -4.61 10.70
N THR A 148 -7.48 -5.55 9.79
CA THR A 148 -7.87 -6.92 10.12
C THR A 148 -6.87 -7.91 9.54
N ALA A 149 -6.27 -8.73 10.41
CA ALA A 149 -5.39 -9.81 10.00
C ALA A 149 -6.13 -11.14 9.98
N HIS A 150 -5.74 -12.02 9.08
CA HIS A 150 -6.29 -13.36 8.92
C HIS A 150 -5.20 -14.40 9.21
N LEU A 151 -5.45 -15.26 10.19
CA LEU A 151 -4.59 -16.38 10.54
C LEU A 151 -5.32 -17.71 10.41
N VAL A 152 -4.58 -18.78 10.25
CA VAL A 152 -5.13 -20.14 10.39
C VAL A 152 -4.88 -20.67 11.78
N ALA A 153 -5.77 -21.51 12.25
CA ALA A 153 -5.57 -22.22 13.52
C ALA A 153 -4.27 -23.04 13.51
N GLY A 154 -3.50 -22.95 14.59
CA GLY A 154 -2.16 -23.52 14.72
C GLY A 154 -1.03 -22.59 14.22
N ALA A 155 -1.33 -21.47 13.61
CA ALA A 155 -0.32 -20.47 13.29
C ALA A 155 0.13 -19.73 14.56
N GLU A 156 1.44 -19.49 14.67
CA GLU A 156 2.07 -18.83 15.80
C GLU A 156 2.78 -17.56 15.30
N PRO A 157 2.14 -16.38 15.33
CA PRO A 157 2.80 -15.13 15.02
C PRO A 157 3.85 -14.79 16.08
N ALA A 158 4.96 -14.17 15.67
CA ALA A 158 5.97 -13.64 16.58
C ALA A 158 5.39 -12.48 17.40
N ALA A 159 5.95 -12.18 18.57
CA ALA A 159 5.41 -11.18 19.48
C ALA A 159 5.31 -9.76 18.85
N ASP A 160 6.23 -9.40 17.99
CA ASP A 160 6.30 -8.12 17.28
C ASP A 160 5.47 -8.08 15.99
N TRP A 161 4.79 -9.18 15.63
CA TRP A 161 4.04 -9.28 14.39
C TRP A 161 2.93 -8.23 14.27
N SER A 162 2.12 -8.03 15.31
CA SER A 162 1.06 -7.03 15.30
C SER A 162 1.59 -5.61 15.13
N ARG A 163 2.69 -5.26 15.80
CA ARG A 163 3.36 -3.97 15.66
C ARG A 163 3.83 -3.74 14.24
N LEU A 164 4.53 -4.72 13.64
CA LEU A 164 5.06 -4.62 12.28
C LEU A 164 3.95 -4.47 11.22
N LEU A 165 2.81 -5.15 11.39
CA LEU A 165 1.66 -4.95 10.52
C LEU A 165 1.08 -3.55 10.64
N LEU A 166 0.88 -3.07 11.88
CA LEU A 166 0.32 -1.74 12.13
C LEU A 166 1.28 -0.63 11.68
N ASP A 167 2.60 -0.83 11.80
CA ASP A 167 3.60 0.09 11.25
C ASP A 167 3.44 0.22 9.74
N ALA A 168 3.29 -0.89 9.03
CA ALA A 168 3.09 -0.89 7.58
C ALA A 168 1.76 -0.23 7.17
N HIS A 169 0.67 -0.48 7.89
CA HIS A 169 -0.60 0.20 7.64
C HIS A 169 -0.53 1.70 7.96
N ALA A 170 0.21 2.08 9.01
CA ALA A 170 0.45 3.49 9.31
C ALA A 170 1.27 4.19 8.21
N GLU A 171 2.17 3.47 7.54
CA GLU A 171 2.88 3.97 6.36
C GLU A 171 1.98 4.10 5.11
N GLY A 172 0.75 3.61 5.15
CA GLY A 172 -0.22 3.74 4.07
C GLY A 172 -0.35 2.52 3.17
N TRP A 173 0.14 1.34 3.58
CA TRP A 173 -0.07 0.11 2.83
C TRP A 173 -1.45 -0.47 3.12
N ASP A 174 -2.19 -0.82 2.07
CA ASP A 174 -3.55 -1.36 2.17
C ASP A 174 -3.54 -2.81 2.64
N ALA A 175 -2.51 -3.56 2.25
CA ALA A 175 -2.33 -4.95 2.66
C ALA A 175 -0.88 -5.24 3.07
N VAL A 176 -0.70 -6.12 4.06
CA VAL A 176 0.62 -6.48 4.56
C VAL A 176 0.72 -8.01 4.66
N GLY A 177 1.68 -8.59 3.94
CA GLY A 177 1.98 -10.02 3.98
C GLY A 177 3.17 -10.30 4.89
N PRO A 178 3.04 -11.18 5.91
CA PRO A 178 4.14 -11.57 6.77
C PRO A 178 5.03 -12.65 6.13
N ALA A 179 6.21 -12.84 6.70
CA ALA A 179 7.05 -13.98 6.38
C ALA A 179 6.55 -15.25 7.05
N LEU A 180 6.67 -16.37 6.35
CA LEU A 180 6.21 -17.68 6.80
C LEU A 180 7.36 -18.61 7.13
N VAL A 181 7.32 -19.18 8.33
CA VAL A 181 8.33 -20.13 8.80
C VAL A 181 7.64 -21.47 9.12
N PRO A 182 8.10 -22.58 8.53
CA PRO A 182 7.50 -23.86 8.84
C PRO A 182 7.83 -24.29 10.29
N ALA A 183 6.79 -24.70 11.03
CA ALA A 183 6.97 -25.42 12.29
C ALA A 183 7.31 -26.88 12.01
N GLY A 184 7.88 -27.58 13.00
CA GLY A 184 8.18 -29.02 12.89
C GLY A 184 9.68 -29.36 12.88
N GLY A 185 9.98 -30.63 12.65
CA GLY A 185 11.35 -31.16 12.64
C GLY A 185 12.16 -30.77 11.40
N PRO A 186 13.48 -31.05 11.37
CA PRO A 186 14.35 -30.64 10.26
C PRO A 186 13.90 -31.12 8.88
N PHE A 187 13.36 -32.32 8.80
CA PHE A 187 12.88 -32.93 7.55
C PHE A 187 11.63 -32.20 7.00
N GLU A 188 10.70 -31.91 7.89
CA GLU A 188 9.46 -31.18 7.55
C GLU A 188 9.78 -29.77 7.13
N ARG A 189 10.68 -29.08 7.84
CA ARG A 189 11.17 -27.75 7.49
C ARG A 189 11.81 -27.73 6.10
N ARG A 190 12.66 -28.71 5.77
CA ARG A 190 13.30 -28.77 4.46
C ARG A 190 12.31 -29.00 3.32
N ARG A 191 11.29 -29.82 3.53
CA ARG A 191 10.22 -30.05 2.55
C ARG A 191 9.36 -28.82 2.35
N ALA A 192 9.03 -28.13 3.42
CA ALA A 192 8.24 -26.90 3.38
C ALA A 192 9.01 -25.71 2.86
N ALA A 193 10.32 -25.64 3.05
CA ALA A 193 11.15 -24.50 2.65
C ALA A 193 11.00 -24.16 1.15
N ARG A 194 10.93 -25.17 0.29
CA ARG A 194 10.70 -24.94 -1.14
C ARG A 194 9.34 -24.33 -1.44
N ARG A 195 8.31 -24.75 -0.69
CA ARG A 195 6.93 -24.29 -0.86
C ARG A 195 6.73 -22.87 -0.30
N LEU A 196 7.42 -22.56 0.79
CA LEU A 196 7.36 -21.27 1.46
C LEU A 196 8.44 -20.27 1.00
N ALA A 197 9.31 -20.67 0.05
CA ALA A 197 10.39 -19.83 -0.42
C ALA A 197 9.96 -18.39 -0.83
N PRO A 198 8.81 -18.16 -1.49
CA PRO A 198 8.35 -16.81 -1.80
C PRO A 198 8.06 -15.93 -0.58
N TRP A 199 7.83 -16.56 0.57
CA TRP A 199 7.52 -15.88 1.85
C TRP A 199 8.59 -16.11 2.90
N ALA A 200 9.81 -16.46 2.49
CA ALA A 200 10.91 -16.64 3.44
C ALA A 200 11.21 -15.32 4.17
N PRO A 201 11.63 -15.41 5.45
CA PRO A 201 12.07 -14.25 6.21
C PRO A 201 13.11 -13.42 5.44
N GLY A 202 13.02 -12.10 5.54
CA GLY A 202 13.92 -11.20 4.82
C GLY A 202 13.59 -9.74 5.07
N GLY A 203 13.98 -8.89 4.14
CA GLY A 203 13.65 -7.47 4.15
C GLY A 203 12.20 -7.18 3.74
N ARG A 204 11.89 -5.90 3.67
CA ARG A 204 10.61 -5.38 3.16
C ARG A 204 10.64 -5.35 1.63
N ASN A 205 9.54 -5.73 1.01
CA ASN A 205 9.37 -5.64 -0.42
C ASN A 205 8.04 -4.96 -0.77
N PRO A 206 8.06 -3.72 -1.27
CA PRO A 206 6.86 -2.97 -1.64
C PRO A 206 6.20 -3.46 -2.94
N ARG A 207 6.83 -4.40 -3.66
CA ARG A 207 6.30 -4.94 -4.91
C ARG A 207 5.53 -6.21 -4.65
N LEU A 208 4.38 -6.08 -4.05
CA LEU A 208 3.39 -7.14 -4.05
C LEU A 208 2.51 -7.03 -5.29
N ASP A 209 3.10 -7.22 -6.46
CA ASP A 209 2.39 -7.32 -7.74
C ASP A 209 1.44 -8.52 -7.79
N ARG A 210 1.30 -9.25 -6.69
CA ARG A 210 0.53 -10.49 -6.68
C ARG A 210 -0.48 -10.49 -5.56
N PRO A 211 -1.77 -10.46 -5.90
CA PRO A 211 -2.86 -10.68 -4.93
C PRO A 211 -2.79 -12.03 -4.22
N LEU A 212 -1.76 -12.81 -4.51
CA LEU A 212 -1.52 -14.17 -4.01
C LEU A 212 -0.90 -14.23 -2.61
N LEU A 213 -0.50 -13.13 -1.99
CA LEU A 213 0.20 -13.23 -0.72
C LEU A 213 -0.73 -13.41 0.46
N LEU A 214 -1.83 -12.70 0.53
CA LEU A 214 -2.83 -12.94 1.58
C LEU A 214 -3.54 -14.29 1.42
N PRO A 215 -4.02 -14.66 0.23
CA PRO A 215 -4.53 -16.00 -0.03
C PRO A 215 -3.50 -17.10 0.21
N SER A 216 -2.24 -16.87 -0.14
CA SER A 216 -1.19 -17.88 0.03
C SER A 216 -0.79 -18.07 1.46
N LEU A 217 -0.90 -17.05 2.28
CA LEU A 217 -0.71 -17.15 3.72
C LEU A 217 -1.67 -18.14 4.33
N VAL A 218 -2.88 -18.11 3.86
CA VAL A 218 -3.95 -19.03 4.27
C VAL A 218 -3.89 -20.33 3.46
N ALA A 219 -3.62 -20.28 2.16
CA ALA A 219 -3.55 -21.44 1.26
C ALA A 219 -2.33 -22.35 1.52
N GLY A 220 -1.29 -21.85 2.17
CA GLY A 220 -0.20 -22.70 2.68
C GLY A 220 -0.69 -23.86 3.51
N LEU A 221 -1.94 -23.84 3.99
CA LEU A 221 -2.49 -24.71 5.00
C LEU A 221 -3.74 -25.46 4.59
N GLU A 222 -4.02 -25.57 3.30
CA GLU A 222 -5.24 -26.18 2.78
C GLU A 222 -6.58 -25.83 3.43
N PRO A 223 -7.60 -25.99 2.63
CA PRO A 223 -8.03 -24.98 1.71
C PRO A 223 -8.92 -24.02 2.46
N VAL A 224 -8.41 -22.93 2.90
CA VAL A 224 -9.30 -21.79 3.04
C VAL A 224 -9.49 -21.31 1.62
N THR A 225 -10.64 -21.62 1.07
CA THR A 225 -11.03 -21.18 -0.25
C THR A 225 -10.94 -19.66 -0.34
N HIS A 226 -10.50 -19.16 -1.47
CA HIS A 226 -10.34 -17.71 -1.74
C HIS A 226 -11.59 -16.89 -1.36
N ASP A 227 -12.73 -17.52 -1.28
CA ASP A 227 -14.05 -16.97 -0.97
C ASP A 227 -14.19 -16.47 0.47
N ARG A 228 -13.31 -16.86 1.38
CA ARG A 228 -13.35 -16.50 2.81
C ARG A 228 -12.41 -15.34 3.20
N LEU A 229 -11.57 -14.92 2.27
CA LEU A 229 -10.71 -13.76 2.49
C LEU A 229 -11.31 -12.53 1.82
N PRO A 230 -11.24 -11.37 2.45
CA PRO A 230 -11.62 -10.13 1.78
C PRO A 230 -10.80 -9.98 0.49
N ALA A 231 -11.46 -9.52 -0.58
CA ALA A 231 -10.78 -9.22 -1.81
C ALA A 231 -9.68 -8.18 -1.53
N TYR A 232 -8.45 -8.50 -1.91
CA TYR A 232 -7.37 -7.54 -1.85
C TYR A 232 -7.59 -6.45 -2.88
N ALA A 233 -7.67 -5.22 -2.43
CA ALA A 233 -7.76 -4.05 -3.30
C ALA A 233 -6.78 -2.99 -2.78
N GLY A 234 -5.81 -2.60 -3.59
CA GLY A 234 -4.83 -1.58 -3.24
C GLY A 234 -3.39 -2.07 -3.23
N ASP A 235 -2.52 -1.25 -2.66
CA ASP A 235 -1.09 -1.49 -2.63
C ASP A 235 -0.68 -2.37 -1.45
N GLY A 236 0.12 -3.39 -1.73
CA GLY A 236 0.58 -4.35 -0.74
C GLY A 236 2.07 -4.28 -0.43
N LEU A 237 2.40 -4.63 0.81
CA LEU A 237 3.76 -4.78 1.30
C LEU A 237 4.01 -6.19 1.78
N PHE A 238 5.10 -6.81 1.33
CA PHE A 238 5.68 -7.96 2.00
C PHE A 238 6.58 -7.48 3.13
N GLU A 239 6.17 -7.75 4.37
CA GLU A 239 6.93 -7.42 5.59
C GLU A 239 7.68 -8.68 6.07
N GLY A 240 8.84 -8.90 5.49
CA GLY A 240 9.64 -10.11 5.73
C GLY A 240 10.20 -10.25 7.15
N ARG A 241 10.03 -9.24 8.00
CA ARG A 241 10.40 -9.27 9.43
C ARG A 241 9.24 -9.74 10.30
N ALA A 242 8.00 -9.56 9.85
CA ALA A 242 6.81 -10.01 10.56
C ALA A 242 6.66 -11.52 10.40
N LEU A 243 7.11 -12.30 11.38
CA LEU A 243 7.19 -13.75 11.27
C LEU A 243 5.91 -14.43 11.73
N VAL A 244 5.45 -15.41 10.95
CA VAL A 244 4.39 -16.34 11.34
C VAL A 244 4.90 -17.77 11.16
N ARG A 245 4.94 -18.54 12.26
CA ARG A 245 5.25 -19.96 12.22
C ARG A 245 3.99 -20.75 11.89
N LEU A 246 4.05 -21.53 10.81
CA LEU A 246 2.93 -22.35 10.35
C LEU A 246 3.02 -23.79 10.82
N PRO A 247 1.92 -24.38 11.33
CA PRO A 247 1.87 -25.79 11.62
C PRO A 247 2.05 -26.60 10.32
N MET A 248 2.90 -27.61 10.38
CA MET A 248 3.01 -28.56 9.29
C MET A 248 1.98 -29.66 9.51
N ARG A 249 1.07 -29.88 8.55
CA ARG A 249 0.20 -31.04 8.59
C ARG A 249 1.06 -32.31 8.55
N SER A 250 1.05 -33.08 9.63
CA SER A 250 1.45 -34.47 9.56
C SER A 250 0.53 -35.12 8.52
N GLY A 251 1.11 -35.60 7.43
CA GLY A 251 0.35 -36.31 6.41
C GLY A 251 -0.44 -37.44 7.10
N ARG A 252 -1.78 -37.33 7.13
CA ARG A 252 -2.61 -38.48 7.45
C ARG A 252 -2.22 -39.56 6.44
N ARG A 253 -1.54 -40.60 6.90
CA ARG A 253 -1.50 -41.86 6.18
C ARG A 253 -2.95 -42.23 5.93
N ARG A 254 -3.35 -42.26 4.67
CA ARG A 254 -4.59 -42.94 4.27
C ARG A 254 -4.34 -44.43 4.68
N SER A 255 -5.02 -44.87 5.70
CA SER A 255 -5.27 -46.28 5.97
C SER A 255 -6.28 -46.80 4.97
#